data_45729a37a4a169a397bcc41f9c1cd30a
#
_entry.id   45729a37a4a169a397bcc41f9c1cd30a
#
_cell.length_a   1.000
_cell.length_b   1.000
_cell.length_c   1.000
_cell.angle_alpha   90.00
_cell.angle_beta   90.00
_cell.angle_gamma   90.00
#
_symmetry.space_group_name_H-M   'P 1'
#
loop_
_entity.id
_entity.type
_entity.pdbx_description
1 polymer ?
#
loop_
_entity_poly.entity_id
_entity_poly.type
_entity_poly.pdbx_seq_one_letter_code
_entity_poly.pdbx_strand_id
1 'polypeptide(L)'
;MSFFFTSESVSEGHPDKVCDAISDGVLDAIYKLDPNARVACETFVTTGLVLVGGEITTTAYIDVQEVVRRTIKNIGYTKAEYKFDSESCSVLNAIHSQSPDIAMGVDTGGAGDQGIMFGYACDQTQELMPMPIVYAHQLVKKLADIRKKNNGLMPYLRPDAKSQVTIEYDDQKNPVRVDTVVISTQHDGDVKQNKIKEDVIRYIIKPVIPARYLDKKTKYFVNPTGRFEIGGPHGDSGLTGRKIIVDTYGGWAPHGGGAFSGKDPSKVDRSATYAARHIAKNVVAAKLAKECLVQVAYAIGVAEPVSIFIDTKGTGKISDNEIAAMIKKEVDLTPKGIINRLKLRRPIYQKTSAYGHFGRNEKEFTWEHLDLVPLFRKYAKVK
;
A
#
# COMPACT_ATOMS: atom_id res chain seq x y z
N MET A 1 22.71 -0.77 23.02
CA MET A 1 22.74 0.53 22.24
C MET A 1 21.37 0.73 21.62
N SER A 2 20.89 1.98 21.48
CA SER A 2 19.67 2.26 20.75
C SER A 2 19.99 2.59 19.29
N PHE A 3 19.00 2.38 18.39
CA PHE A 3 19.09 2.80 17.00
C PHE A 3 17.79 3.48 16.56
N PHE A 4 17.85 4.23 15.47
CA PHE A 4 16.69 4.93 14.91
C PHE A 4 16.30 4.31 13.57
N PHE A 5 14.99 4.17 13.37
CA PHE A 5 14.45 3.75 12.08
C PHE A 5 13.31 4.69 11.66
N THR A 6 13.28 5.00 10.37
CA THR A 6 12.35 5.97 9.79
C THR A 6 11.56 5.34 8.65
N SER A 7 10.25 5.58 8.63
CA SER A 7 9.39 5.32 7.48
C SER A 7 8.62 6.57 7.11
N GLU A 8 8.23 6.64 5.85
CA GLU A 8 7.40 7.73 5.32
C GLU A 8 6.12 7.21 4.67
N SER A 9 5.12 8.08 4.56
CA SER A 9 3.90 7.83 3.82
C SER A 9 3.41 9.09 3.14
N VAL A 10 2.54 8.93 2.15
CA VAL A 10 1.91 10.03 1.42
C VAL A 10 0.40 9.85 1.38
N SER A 11 -0.33 10.97 1.27
CA SER A 11 -1.80 10.96 1.21
C SER A 11 -2.32 10.48 -0.15
N GLU A 12 -3.61 10.21 -0.22
CA GLU A 12 -4.32 9.90 -1.48
C GLU A 12 -4.20 11.01 -2.54
N GLY A 13 -3.93 12.25 -2.11
CA GLY A 13 -3.74 13.41 -3.01
C GLY A 13 -2.33 13.59 -3.54
N HIS A 14 -1.36 12.80 -3.09
CA HIS A 14 -0.02 12.79 -3.67
C HIS A 14 -0.08 12.35 -5.15
N PRO A 15 0.64 12.99 -6.08
CA PRO A 15 0.54 12.69 -7.52
C PRO A 15 0.65 11.21 -7.87
N ASP A 16 1.63 10.49 -7.32
CA ASP A 16 1.78 9.05 -7.57
C ASP A 16 0.58 8.25 -7.03
N LYS A 17 0.00 8.65 -5.90
CA LYS A 17 -1.17 7.99 -5.33
C LYS A 17 -2.47 8.32 -6.06
N VAL A 18 -2.58 9.49 -6.67
CA VAL A 18 -3.64 9.79 -7.63
C VAL A 18 -3.59 8.83 -8.80
N CYS A 19 -2.39 8.56 -9.34
CA CYS A 19 -2.20 7.57 -10.41
C CYS A 19 -2.59 6.16 -9.98
N ASP A 20 -2.13 5.72 -8.82
CA ASP A 20 -2.49 4.41 -8.27
C ASP A 20 -4.01 4.27 -8.09
N ALA A 21 -4.67 5.32 -7.59
CA ALA A 21 -6.12 5.33 -7.38
C ALA A 21 -6.91 5.30 -8.70
N ILE A 22 -6.41 5.94 -9.75
CA ILE A 22 -7.01 5.90 -11.09
C ILE A 22 -6.83 4.52 -11.70
N SER A 23 -5.62 3.97 -11.69
CA SER A 23 -5.30 2.66 -12.28
C SER A 23 -6.08 1.53 -11.60
N ASP A 24 -6.16 1.52 -10.27
CA ASP A 24 -6.99 0.57 -9.53
C ASP A 24 -8.49 0.86 -9.66
N GLY A 25 -8.87 2.11 -9.90
CA GLY A 25 -10.26 2.49 -10.22
C GLY A 25 -10.73 1.91 -11.56
N VAL A 26 -9.85 1.90 -12.57
CA VAL A 26 -10.11 1.25 -13.88
C VAL A 26 -10.23 -0.26 -13.69
N LEU A 27 -9.31 -0.89 -12.95
CA LEU A 27 -9.37 -2.31 -12.64
C LEU A 27 -10.68 -2.69 -11.95
N ASP A 28 -11.08 -1.96 -10.91
CA ASP A 28 -12.31 -2.22 -10.17
C ASP A 28 -13.58 -2.00 -11.00
N ALA A 29 -13.57 -0.99 -11.89
CA ALA A 29 -14.69 -0.75 -12.81
C ALA A 29 -14.89 -1.92 -13.77
N ILE A 30 -13.80 -2.47 -14.31
CA ILE A 30 -13.83 -3.66 -15.17
C ILE A 30 -14.27 -4.88 -14.38
N TYR A 31 -13.71 -5.12 -13.19
CA TYR A 31 -14.00 -6.31 -12.38
C TYR A 31 -15.44 -6.40 -11.87
N LYS A 32 -16.15 -5.30 -11.81
CA LYS A 32 -17.61 -5.30 -11.56
C LYS A 32 -18.41 -5.98 -12.66
N LEU A 33 -17.91 -5.96 -13.90
CA LEU A 33 -18.59 -6.45 -15.08
C LEU A 33 -17.95 -7.74 -15.62
N ASP A 34 -16.64 -7.87 -15.53
CA ASP A 34 -15.84 -9.00 -16.01
C ASP A 34 -14.75 -9.40 -15.01
N PRO A 35 -15.04 -10.30 -14.05
CA PRO A 35 -14.05 -10.76 -13.07
C PRO A 35 -12.89 -11.58 -13.67
N ASN A 36 -12.98 -11.96 -14.94
CA ASN A 36 -11.94 -12.72 -15.65
C ASN A 36 -11.05 -11.84 -16.51
N ALA A 37 -11.31 -10.54 -16.55
CA ALA A 37 -10.51 -9.60 -17.32
C ALA A 37 -9.02 -9.65 -16.92
N ARG A 38 -8.17 -9.38 -17.91
CA ARG A 38 -6.73 -9.15 -17.71
C ARG A 38 -6.48 -7.66 -17.84
N VAL A 39 -5.89 -7.08 -16.80
CA VAL A 39 -5.70 -5.65 -16.69
C VAL A 39 -4.26 -5.36 -16.27
N ALA A 40 -3.58 -4.56 -17.08
CA ALA A 40 -2.34 -3.89 -16.76
C ALA A 40 -2.55 -2.41 -17.13
N CYS A 41 -2.98 -1.61 -16.15
CA CYS A 41 -3.34 -0.21 -16.33
C CYS A 41 -2.35 0.68 -15.63
N GLU A 42 -1.78 1.62 -16.33
CA GLU A 42 -0.86 2.62 -15.81
C GLU A 42 -1.40 4.03 -16.05
N THR A 43 -1.09 4.94 -15.16
CA THR A 43 -1.55 6.32 -15.21
C THR A 43 -0.37 7.26 -15.01
N PHE A 44 -0.34 8.33 -15.79
CA PHE A 44 0.51 9.49 -15.58
C PHE A 44 -0.35 10.72 -15.33
N VAL A 45 0.02 11.56 -14.35
CA VAL A 45 -0.63 12.85 -14.09
C VAL A 45 0.37 13.98 -14.03
N THR A 46 -0.04 15.14 -14.48
CA THR A 46 0.69 16.40 -14.35
C THR A 46 -0.33 17.56 -14.35
N THR A 47 0.13 18.82 -14.41
CA THR A 47 -0.75 19.99 -14.45
C THR A 47 -1.83 19.87 -15.53
N GLY A 48 -3.10 19.81 -15.13
CA GLY A 48 -4.25 19.79 -16.05
C GLY A 48 -4.37 18.55 -16.95
N LEU A 49 -3.58 17.48 -16.73
CA LEU A 49 -3.54 16.31 -17.60
C LEU A 49 -3.54 15.00 -16.82
N VAL A 50 -4.32 14.05 -17.32
CA VAL A 50 -4.26 12.62 -16.98
C VAL A 50 -4.09 11.83 -18.27
N LEU A 51 -3.09 10.96 -18.31
CA LEU A 51 -2.91 9.95 -19.36
C LEU A 51 -3.09 8.57 -18.73
N VAL A 52 -4.05 7.81 -19.21
CA VAL A 52 -4.28 6.40 -18.84
C VAL A 52 -3.88 5.52 -20.01
N GLY A 53 -2.98 4.58 -19.77
CA GLY A 53 -2.49 3.64 -20.79
C GLY A 53 -2.35 2.23 -20.24
N GLY A 54 -1.92 1.32 -21.11
CA GLY A 54 -1.67 -0.07 -20.77
C GLY A 54 -2.47 -1.07 -21.60
N GLU A 55 -2.43 -2.33 -21.19
CA GLU A 55 -3.00 -3.45 -21.93
C GLU A 55 -4.16 -4.07 -21.14
N ILE A 56 -5.34 -4.12 -21.77
CA ILE A 56 -6.56 -4.66 -21.16
C ILE A 56 -7.24 -5.62 -22.12
N THR A 57 -7.49 -6.84 -21.65
CA THR A 57 -8.34 -7.82 -22.33
C THR A 57 -9.58 -8.06 -21.48
N THR A 58 -10.73 -7.65 -21.99
CA THR A 58 -12.02 -7.74 -21.29
C THR A 58 -13.19 -7.77 -22.25
N THR A 59 -14.30 -8.32 -21.83
CA THR A 59 -15.60 -8.21 -22.49
C THR A 59 -16.43 -7.02 -21.99
N ALA A 60 -15.96 -6.35 -20.96
CA ALA A 60 -16.65 -5.20 -20.38
C ALA A 60 -16.36 -3.91 -21.14
N TYR A 61 -17.36 -3.06 -21.24
CA TYR A 61 -17.19 -1.65 -21.65
C TYR A 61 -17.24 -0.75 -20.41
N ILE A 62 -16.27 0.11 -20.27
CA ILE A 62 -16.23 1.15 -19.23
C ILE A 62 -15.90 2.52 -19.85
N ASP A 63 -16.47 3.58 -19.30
CA ASP A 63 -16.01 4.94 -19.58
C ASP A 63 -14.82 5.29 -18.68
N VAL A 64 -13.62 5.21 -19.26
CA VAL A 64 -12.37 5.50 -18.55
C VAL A 64 -12.34 6.95 -18.05
N GLN A 65 -12.88 7.89 -18.84
CA GLN A 65 -12.92 9.31 -18.48
C GLN A 65 -13.80 9.54 -17.23
N GLU A 66 -14.96 8.86 -17.15
CA GLU A 66 -15.82 8.93 -15.98
C GLU A 66 -15.12 8.36 -14.73
N VAL A 67 -14.44 7.21 -14.86
CA VAL A 67 -13.66 6.61 -13.75
C VAL A 67 -12.60 7.58 -13.24
N VAL A 68 -11.83 8.20 -14.14
CA VAL A 68 -10.80 9.19 -13.83
C VAL A 68 -11.39 10.37 -13.06
N ARG A 69 -12.42 11.02 -13.62
CA ARG A 69 -13.04 12.22 -13.03
C ARG A 69 -13.63 11.94 -11.66
N ARG A 70 -14.34 10.81 -11.52
CA ARG A 70 -14.89 10.38 -10.23
C ARG A 70 -13.77 10.14 -9.19
N THR A 71 -12.67 9.52 -9.58
CA THR A 71 -11.53 9.26 -8.70
C THR A 71 -10.91 10.59 -8.22
N ILE A 72 -10.62 11.51 -9.12
CA ILE A 72 -10.06 12.83 -8.81
C ILE A 72 -10.99 13.61 -7.88
N LYS A 73 -12.32 13.59 -8.14
CA LYS A 73 -13.35 14.23 -7.31
C LYS A 73 -13.36 13.64 -5.90
N ASN A 74 -13.33 12.30 -5.77
CA ASN A 74 -13.33 11.60 -4.48
C ASN A 74 -12.08 11.88 -3.64
N ILE A 75 -10.92 12.08 -4.28
CA ILE A 75 -9.69 12.51 -3.63
C ILE A 75 -9.83 13.94 -3.09
N GLY A 76 -10.58 14.83 -3.80
CA GLY A 76 -10.85 16.18 -3.38
C GLY A 76 -10.20 17.25 -4.24
N TYR A 77 -9.72 16.92 -5.41
CA TYR A 77 -9.33 17.90 -6.43
C TYR A 77 -10.57 18.37 -7.18
N THR A 78 -11.25 19.37 -6.60
CA THR A 78 -12.56 19.84 -7.06
C THR A 78 -12.58 21.34 -7.38
N LYS A 79 -11.44 22.02 -7.32
CA LYS A 79 -11.34 23.45 -7.56
C LYS A 79 -10.34 23.74 -8.67
N ALA A 80 -10.73 24.55 -9.64
CA ALA A 80 -9.90 24.97 -10.77
C ALA A 80 -8.58 25.65 -10.33
N GLU A 81 -8.59 26.33 -9.17
CA GLU A 81 -7.39 26.97 -8.59
C GLU A 81 -6.26 25.98 -8.26
N TYR A 82 -6.57 24.69 -8.12
CA TYR A 82 -5.55 23.64 -7.94
C TYR A 82 -4.82 23.29 -9.24
N LYS A 83 -5.28 23.84 -10.40
CA LYS A 83 -4.75 23.58 -11.75
C LYS A 83 -4.66 22.09 -12.11
N PHE A 84 -5.41 21.30 -11.39
CA PHE A 84 -5.69 19.88 -11.58
C PHE A 84 -7.00 19.58 -10.83
N ASP A 85 -8.08 19.38 -11.55
CA ASP A 85 -9.39 19.13 -10.94
C ASP A 85 -10.25 18.20 -11.79
N SER A 86 -11.29 17.64 -11.17
CA SER A 86 -12.14 16.60 -11.78
C SER A 86 -12.96 17.08 -12.97
N GLU A 87 -13.20 18.39 -13.12
CA GLU A 87 -14.06 18.94 -14.17
C GLU A 87 -13.25 19.37 -15.39
N SER A 88 -12.09 20.02 -15.18
CA SER A 88 -11.35 20.71 -16.24
C SER A 88 -10.10 19.99 -16.74
N CYS A 89 -9.54 18.99 -16.01
CA CYS A 89 -8.36 18.30 -16.48
C CYS A 89 -8.62 17.53 -17.80
N SER A 90 -7.64 17.54 -18.69
CA SER A 90 -7.65 16.71 -19.89
C SER A 90 -7.46 15.24 -19.53
N VAL A 91 -8.21 14.34 -20.16
CA VAL A 91 -8.06 12.89 -19.97
C VAL A 91 -7.76 12.25 -21.30
N LEU A 92 -6.55 11.71 -21.44
CA LEU A 92 -6.13 10.96 -22.61
C LEU A 92 -6.20 9.45 -22.31
N ASN A 93 -6.73 8.69 -23.24
CA ASN A 93 -6.84 7.24 -23.16
C ASN A 93 -5.98 6.60 -24.24
N ALA A 94 -4.97 5.81 -23.82
CA ALA A 94 -4.05 5.04 -24.67
C ALA A 94 -4.05 3.55 -24.26
N ILE A 95 -5.22 3.03 -23.89
CA ILE A 95 -5.41 1.61 -23.57
C ILE A 95 -5.60 0.82 -24.87
N HIS A 96 -4.93 -0.34 -24.97
CA HIS A 96 -5.09 -1.29 -26.07
C HIS A 96 -5.23 -2.72 -25.55
N SER A 97 -5.52 -3.66 -26.47
CA SER A 97 -5.60 -5.09 -26.13
C SER A 97 -4.21 -5.68 -25.88
N GLN A 98 -4.14 -6.68 -25.00
CA GLN A 98 -2.90 -7.39 -24.69
C GLN A 98 -2.36 -8.15 -25.92
N SER A 99 -1.02 -8.23 -26.03
CA SER A 99 -0.36 -9.05 -27.05
C SER A 99 -0.72 -10.53 -26.92
N PRO A 100 -1.00 -11.24 -28.04
CA PRO A 100 -1.24 -12.68 -28.03
C PRO A 100 -0.07 -13.50 -27.44
N ASP A 101 1.17 -13.04 -27.61
CA ASP A 101 2.36 -13.76 -27.13
C ASP A 101 2.41 -13.84 -25.59
N ILE A 102 2.01 -12.77 -24.89
CA ILE A 102 1.92 -12.76 -23.43
C ILE A 102 0.78 -13.66 -22.94
N ALA A 103 -0.31 -13.75 -23.70
CA ALA A 103 -1.47 -14.57 -23.36
C ALA A 103 -1.12 -16.06 -23.26
N MET A 104 -0.25 -16.58 -24.12
CA MET A 104 0.09 -18.01 -24.19
C MET A 104 0.66 -18.56 -22.87
N GLY A 105 1.53 -17.80 -22.18
CA GLY A 105 2.13 -18.24 -20.91
C GLY A 105 1.15 -18.26 -19.73
N VAL A 106 0.14 -17.40 -19.76
CA VAL A 106 -0.85 -17.25 -18.67
C VAL A 106 -2.02 -18.24 -18.86
N ASP A 107 -2.40 -18.54 -20.09
CA ASP A 107 -3.53 -19.44 -20.40
C ASP A 107 -3.30 -20.87 -19.91
N THR A 108 -2.07 -21.30 -19.77
CA THR A 108 -1.68 -22.60 -19.20
C THR A 108 -1.69 -22.64 -17.67
N GLY A 109 -1.99 -21.53 -17.00
CA GLY A 109 -2.01 -21.41 -15.53
C GLY A 109 -0.65 -21.11 -14.89
N GLY A 110 0.36 -20.82 -15.70
CA GLY A 110 1.69 -20.39 -15.24
C GLY A 110 1.71 -18.92 -14.78
N ALA A 111 2.82 -18.52 -14.14
CA ALA A 111 3.04 -17.13 -13.80
C ALA A 111 3.20 -16.27 -15.06
N GLY A 112 2.56 -15.12 -15.11
CA GLY A 112 2.60 -14.22 -16.26
C GLY A 112 3.93 -13.48 -16.44
N ASP A 113 4.82 -13.55 -15.44
CA ASP A 113 6.16 -12.98 -15.46
C ASP A 113 7.07 -13.72 -14.47
N GLN A 114 8.37 -13.53 -14.62
CA GLN A 114 9.34 -13.84 -13.58
C GLN A 114 9.34 -12.78 -12.50
N GLY A 115 9.77 -13.12 -11.29
CA GLY A 115 9.94 -12.12 -10.22
C GLY A 115 10.21 -12.73 -8.86
N ILE A 116 10.56 -11.83 -7.93
CA ILE A 116 10.69 -12.13 -6.50
C ILE A 116 9.70 -11.26 -5.73
N MET A 117 8.97 -11.86 -4.79
CA MET A 117 7.94 -11.18 -4.00
C MET A 117 8.21 -11.41 -2.53
N PHE A 118 8.02 -10.37 -1.72
CA PHE A 118 8.27 -10.41 -0.29
C PHE A 118 7.00 -10.15 0.52
N GLY A 119 6.84 -10.94 1.56
CA GLY A 119 5.88 -10.70 2.63
C GLY A 119 6.60 -10.58 3.96
N TYR A 120 6.09 -9.73 4.86
CA TYR A 120 6.68 -9.54 6.17
C TYR A 120 5.59 -9.34 7.24
N ALA A 121 5.90 -9.73 8.46
CA ALA A 121 5.12 -9.41 9.66
C ALA A 121 6.05 -9.36 10.87
N CYS A 122 5.68 -8.55 11.87
CA CYS A 122 6.34 -8.48 13.16
C CYS A 122 5.34 -8.10 14.26
N ASP A 123 5.68 -8.34 15.50
CA ASP A 123 4.80 -8.13 16.67
C ASP A 123 4.85 -6.70 17.26
N GLN A 124 5.33 -5.71 16.49
CA GLN A 124 5.46 -4.33 16.97
C GLN A 124 4.11 -3.60 17.12
N THR A 125 3.10 -3.96 16.32
CA THR A 125 1.76 -3.37 16.33
C THR A 125 0.68 -4.45 16.29
N GLN A 126 -0.58 -4.07 16.56
CA GLN A 126 -1.71 -4.99 16.50
C GLN A 126 -1.96 -5.51 15.07
N GLU A 127 -1.62 -4.71 14.07
CA GLU A 127 -1.71 -5.05 12.66
C GLU A 127 -0.61 -6.04 12.23
N LEU A 128 0.33 -6.36 13.12
CA LEU A 128 1.53 -7.15 12.86
C LEU A 128 2.38 -6.54 11.75
N MET A 129 2.64 -5.24 11.88
CA MET A 129 3.40 -4.38 10.96
C MET A 129 4.50 -3.63 11.70
N PRO A 130 5.54 -3.16 10.99
CA PRO A 130 6.51 -2.23 11.56
C PRO A 130 5.85 -0.91 11.99
N MET A 131 6.12 -0.47 13.20
CA MET A 131 5.46 0.68 13.81
C MET A 131 5.66 2.01 13.05
N PRO A 132 6.85 2.33 12.48
CA PRO A 132 7.05 3.60 11.79
C PRO A 132 6.10 3.79 10.59
N ILE A 133 5.92 2.75 9.76
CA ILE A 133 5.06 2.84 8.58
C ILE A 133 3.58 2.91 8.98
N VAL A 134 3.17 2.19 10.04
CA VAL A 134 1.79 2.25 10.53
C VAL A 134 1.44 3.67 10.96
N TYR A 135 2.28 4.31 11.78
CA TYR A 135 2.02 5.69 12.19
C TYR A 135 2.12 6.68 11.03
N ALA A 136 3.06 6.48 10.10
CA ALA A 136 3.13 7.33 8.92
C ALA A 136 1.82 7.27 8.10
N HIS A 137 1.27 6.09 7.85
CA HIS A 137 -0.03 5.94 7.18
C HIS A 137 -1.18 6.58 7.95
N GLN A 138 -1.25 6.33 9.25
CA GLN A 138 -2.33 6.85 10.09
C GLN A 138 -2.34 8.38 10.15
N LEU A 139 -1.16 9.04 10.13
CA LEU A 139 -1.04 10.49 10.13
C LEU A 139 -1.61 11.12 8.86
N VAL A 140 -1.21 10.65 7.66
CA VAL A 140 -1.75 11.19 6.40
C VAL A 140 -3.20 10.80 6.17
N LYS A 141 -3.63 9.63 6.64
CA LYS A 141 -5.03 9.22 6.63
C LYS A 141 -5.87 10.15 7.52
N LYS A 142 -5.40 10.50 8.71
CA LYS A 142 -6.09 11.42 9.63
C LYS A 142 -6.25 12.81 9.03
N LEU A 143 -5.25 13.33 8.30
CA LEU A 143 -5.35 14.58 7.53
C LEU A 143 -6.48 14.51 6.50
N ALA A 144 -6.52 13.45 5.70
CA ALA A 144 -7.56 13.25 4.70
C ALA A 144 -8.96 13.10 5.32
N ASP A 145 -9.07 12.35 6.44
CA ASP A 145 -10.33 12.17 7.15
C ASP A 145 -10.89 13.52 7.68
N ILE A 146 -10.04 14.40 8.24
CA ILE A 146 -10.46 15.73 8.70
C ILE A 146 -10.88 16.62 7.53
N ARG A 147 -10.09 16.64 6.46
CA ARG A 147 -10.39 17.40 5.24
C ARG A 147 -11.73 16.99 4.63
N LYS A 148 -11.97 15.69 4.49
CA LYS A 148 -13.20 15.15 3.87
C LYS A 148 -14.45 15.32 4.74
N LYS A 149 -14.31 15.28 6.07
CA LYS A 149 -15.43 15.51 6.98
C LYS A 149 -15.99 16.92 6.92
N ASN A 150 -15.21 17.88 6.43
CA ASN A 150 -15.58 19.29 6.26
C ASN A 150 -16.33 19.88 7.48
N ASN A 151 -15.86 19.54 8.69
CA ASN A 151 -16.48 19.95 9.96
C ASN A 151 -15.90 21.28 10.51
N GLY A 152 -15.17 22.03 9.70
CA GLY A 152 -14.56 23.30 10.06
C GLY A 152 -13.30 23.20 10.93
N LEU A 153 -12.84 21.99 11.26
CA LEU A 153 -11.70 21.79 12.18
C LEU A 153 -10.36 22.28 11.59
N MET A 154 -10.09 21.98 10.31
CA MET A 154 -8.92 22.43 9.56
C MET A 154 -9.35 22.70 8.09
N PRO A 155 -10.16 23.74 7.84
CA PRO A 155 -10.81 23.95 6.54
C PRO A 155 -9.84 24.29 5.41
N TYR A 156 -8.62 24.70 5.76
CA TYR A 156 -7.57 25.11 4.84
C TYR A 156 -6.77 23.92 4.26
N LEU A 157 -7.06 22.66 4.67
CA LEU A 157 -6.34 21.49 4.17
C LEU A 157 -6.68 21.22 2.70
N ARG A 158 -5.64 21.01 1.89
CA ARG A 158 -5.71 20.53 0.50
C ARG A 158 -5.33 19.04 0.40
N PRO A 159 -5.53 18.37 -0.75
CA PRO A 159 -5.41 16.92 -0.82
C PRO A 159 -4.02 16.34 -0.62
N ASP A 160 -2.95 17.05 -1.03
CA ASP A 160 -1.59 16.54 -0.98
C ASP A 160 -0.97 16.67 0.40
N ALA A 161 -0.38 15.58 0.88
CA ALA A 161 0.35 15.57 2.15
C ALA A 161 1.36 14.41 2.21
N LYS A 162 2.40 14.61 3.01
CA LYS A 162 3.42 13.60 3.34
C LYS A 162 3.62 13.52 4.84
N SER A 163 3.96 12.34 5.34
CA SER A 163 4.37 12.12 6.72
C SER A 163 5.65 11.30 6.79
N GLN A 164 6.43 11.52 7.83
CA GLN A 164 7.60 10.71 8.15
C GLN A 164 7.66 10.53 9.67
N VAL A 165 7.94 9.30 10.12
CA VAL A 165 8.04 8.97 11.53
C VAL A 165 9.35 8.25 11.80
N THR A 166 10.14 8.79 12.73
CA THR A 166 11.37 8.19 13.23
C THR A 166 11.12 7.65 14.63
N ILE A 167 11.39 6.37 14.83
CA ILE A 167 11.25 5.69 16.10
C ILE A 167 12.63 5.27 16.61
N GLU A 168 12.86 5.49 17.90
CA GLU A 168 14.00 4.95 18.64
C GLU A 168 13.68 3.55 19.12
N TYR A 169 14.58 2.61 18.86
CA TYR A 169 14.51 1.20 19.24
C TYR A 169 15.64 0.84 20.21
N ASP A 170 15.39 -0.09 21.10
CA ASP A 170 16.43 -0.76 21.87
C ASP A 170 17.22 -1.77 21.00
N ASP A 171 18.25 -2.39 21.57
CA ASP A 171 19.07 -3.40 20.88
C ASP A 171 18.34 -4.73 20.64
N GLN A 172 17.15 -4.91 21.24
CA GLN A 172 16.24 -6.04 21.00
C GLN A 172 15.14 -5.72 19.98
N LYS A 173 15.24 -4.56 19.29
CA LYS A 173 14.28 -4.02 18.32
C LYS A 173 12.89 -3.70 18.92
N ASN A 174 12.78 -3.49 20.22
CA ASN A 174 11.53 -2.99 20.78
C ASN A 174 11.44 -1.47 20.58
N PRO A 175 10.28 -0.94 20.16
CA PRO A 175 10.08 0.50 20.04
C PRO A 175 10.05 1.17 21.41
N VAL A 176 10.91 2.18 21.60
CA VAL A 176 11.06 2.91 22.86
C VAL A 176 10.25 4.20 22.85
N ARG A 177 10.45 5.06 21.85
CA ARG A 177 9.80 6.36 21.69
C ARG A 177 9.79 6.83 20.24
N VAL A 178 8.92 7.77 19.95
CA VAL A 178 8.97 8.52 18.68
C VAL A 178 9.94 9.68 18.86
N ASP A 179 11.02 9.65 18.10
CA ASP A 179 12.01 10.73 18.13
C ASP A 179 11.56 11.94 17.29
N THR A 180 11.10 11.68 16.07
CA THR A 180 10.77 12.75 15.14
C THR A 180 9.51 12.43 14.35
N VAL A 181 8.64 13.44 14.20
CA VAL A 181 7.49 13.43 13.29
C VAL A 181 7.61 14.59 12.33
N VAL A 182 7.60 14.29 11.02
CA VAL A 182 7.54 15.30 9.95
C VAL A 182 6.19 15.18 9.27
N ILE A 183 5.50 16.31 9.11
CA ILE A 183 4.25 16.44 8.34
C ILE A 183 4.43 17.58 7.35
N SER A 184 4.25 17.29 6.07
CA SER A 184 4.08 18.29 5.02
C SER A 184 2.66 18.18 4.49
N THR A 185 1.85 19.21 4.65
CA THR A 185 0.45 19.23 4.20
C THR A 185 0.18 20.45 3.34
N GLN A 186 -0.41 20.23 2.18
CA GLN A 186 -0.87 21.30 1.29
C GLN A 186 -2.01 22.07 1.97
N HIS A 187 -2.00 23.40 1.81
CA HIS A 187 -2.95 24.29 2.48
C HIS A 187 -3.31 25.51 1.65
N ASP A 188 -4.40 26.20 2.02
CA ASP A 188 -4.79 27.50 1.45
C ASP A 188 -3.81 28.60 1.90
N GLY A 189 -3.61 29.63 1.07
CA GLY A 189 -2.57 30.64 1.26
C GLY A 189 -2.82 31.65 2.37
N ASP A 190 -4.04 31.73 2.89
CA ASP A 190 -4.48 32.70 3.90
C ASP A 190 -4.23 32.25 5.35
N VAL A 191 -3.76 30.99 5.54
CA VAL A 191 -3.51 30.43 6.88
C VAL A 191 -2.07 30.66 7.33
N LYS A 192 -1.88 31.08 8.57
CA LYS A 192 -0.56 31.28 9.17
C LYS A 192 0.11 29.94 9.51
N GLN A 193 1.43 29.84 9.25
CA GLN A 193 2.22 28.63 9.51
C GLN A 193 2.14 28.15 10.96
N ASN A 194 2.15 29.06 11.95
CA ASN A 194 2.01 28.68 13.36
C ASN A 194 0.67 27.99 13.64
N LYS A 195 -0.42 28.48 13.03
CA LYS A 195 -1.75 27.85 13.15
C LYS A 195 -1.74 26.43 12.59
N ILE A 196 -1.16 26.22 11.41
CA ILE A 196 -1.02 24.89 10.81
C ILE A 196 -0.24 23.97 11.75
N LYS A 197 0.89 24.43 12.30
CA LYS A 197 1.74 23.65 13.20
C LYS A 197 0.98 23.24 14.49
N GLU A 198 0.29 24.17 15.12
CA GLU A 198 -0.50 23.90 16.33
C GLU A 198 -1.62 22.90 16.08
N ASP A 199 -2.37 23.08 14.99
CA ASP A 199 -3.47 22.22 14.61
C ASP A 199 -3.01 20.81 14.24
N VAL A 200 -1.91 20.67 13.48
CA VAL A 200 -1.33 19.38 13.14
C VAL A 200 -0.87 18.64 14.39
N ILE A 201 -0.20 19.30 15.32
CA ILE A 201 0.21 18.65 16.58
C ILE A 201 -1.02 18.22 17.38
N ARG A 202 -2.02 19.10 17.50
CA ARG A 202 -3.21 18.89 18.34
C ARG A 202 -4.17 17.86 17.76
N TYR A 203 -4.48 17.93 16.46
CA TYR A 203 -5.58 17.19 15.85
C TYR A 203 -5.13 15.98 15.02
N ILE A 204 -3.83 15.94 14.65
CA ILE A 204 -3.26 14.86 13.86
C ILE A 204 -2.30 14.01 14.69
N ILE A 205 -1.20 14.60 15.19
CA ILE A 205 -0.11 13.82 15.80
C ILE A 205 -0.55 13.20 17.14
N LYS A 206 -1.02 14.02 18.07
CA LYS A 206 -1.39 13.55 19.42
C LYS A 206 -2.54 12.53 19.44
N PRO A 207 -3.57 12.62 18.55
CA PRO A 207 -4.61 11.58 18.50
C PRO A 207 -4.18 10.27 17.82
N VAL A 208 -3.14 10.31 16.97
CA VAL A 208 -2.66 9.13 16.23
C VAL A 208 -1.58 8.38 17.00
N ILE A 209 -0.60 9.11 17.55
CA ILE A 209 0.52 8.49 18.25
C ILE A 209 0.22 8.42 19.74
N PRO A 210 0.20 7.23 20.36
CA PRO A 210 -0.06 7.09 21.79
C PRO A 210 0.90 7.92 22.65
N ALA A 211 0.36 8.58 23.69
CA ALA A 211 1.12 9.50 24.54
C ALA A 211 2.36 8.86 25.17
N ARG A 212 2.35 7.54 25.42
CA ARG A 212 3.50 6.80 25.96
C ARG A 212 4.74 6.83 25.08
N TYR A 213 4.56 7.09 23.76
CA TYR A 213 5.68 7.19 22.81
C TYR A 213 6.12 8.63 22.54
N LEU A 214 5.38 9.64 23.05
CA LEU A 214 5.70 11.05 22.88
C LEU A 214 6.26 11.61 24.19
N ASP A 215 7.41 12.27 24.11
CA ASP A 215 8.06 12.90 25.26
C ASP A 215 8.53 14.33 24.95
N LYS A 216 9.19 14.97 25.93
CA LYS A 216 9.71 16.35 25.79
C LYS A 216 10.83 16.46 24.73
N LYS A 217 11.45 15.34 24.33
CA LYS A 217 12.51 15.29 23.32
C LYS A 217 11.99 15.03 21.93
N THR A 218 10.70 14.65 21.79
CA THR A 218 10.08 14.41 20.47
C THR A 218 10.05 15.70 19.65
N LYS A 219 10.60 15.61 18.44
CA LYS A 219 10.70 16.73 17.50
C LYS A 219 9.51 16.73 16.54
N TYR A 220 8.93 17.90 16.29
CA TYR A 220 7.82 18.09 15.36
C TYR A 220 8.20 19.08 14.27
N PHE A 221 8.27 18.59 13.02
CA PHE A 221 8.49 19.40 11.82
C PHE A 221 7.20 19.44 11.02
N VAL A 222 6.56 20.59 10.94
CA VAL A 222 5.32 20.79 10.19
C VAL A 222 5.59 21.84 9.12
N ASN A 223 5.45 21.50 7.85
CA ASN A 223 5.78 22.34 6.70
C ASN A 223 7.14 23.05 6.92
N PRO A 224 8.25 22.33 7.07
CA PRO A 224 9.53 22.93 7.50
C PRO A 224 10.07 23.97 6.51
N THR A 225 9.61 23.96 5.27
CA THR A 225 9.90 25.00 4.26
C THR A 225 9.06 26.26 4.44
N GLY A 226 8.08 26.28 5.37
CA GLY A 226 7.23 27.40 5.72
C GLY A 226 5.98 27.56 4.86
N ARG A 227 5.91 26.95 3.66
CA ARG A 227 4.77 27.11 2.73
C ARG A 227 4.61 25.87 1.88
N PHE A 228 3.35 25.40 1.72
CA PHE A 228 3.01 24.30 0.81
C PHE A 228 1.63 24.56 0.18
N GLU A 229 1.54 25.56 -0.66
CA GLU A 229 0.29 25.93 -1.37
C GLU A 229 0.21 25.25 -2.74
N ILE A 230 1.36 25.12 -3.44
CA ILE A 230 1.46 24.43 -4.72
C ILE A 230 1.81 22.97 -4.43
N GLY A 231 0.92 22.05 -4.78
CA GLY A 231 1.07 20.62 -4.55
C GLY A 231 0.17 19.80 -5.46
N GLY A 232 0.10 18.50 -5.23
CA GLY A 232 -0.59 17.58 -6.10
C GLY A 232 0.02 17.54 -7.51
N PRO A 233 -0.72 17.09 -8.54
CA PRO A 233 -0.21 16.99 -9.91
C PRO A 233 0.23 18.32 -10.55
N HIS A 234 -0.17 19.46 -9.97
CA HIS A 234 0.35 20.76 -10.37
C HIS A 234 1.77 21.03 -9.83
N GLY A 235 2.09 20.51 -8.64
CA GLY A 235 3.41 20.70 -8.03
C GLY A 235 4.46 19.71 -8.54
N ASP A 236 4.06 18.48 -8.81
CA ASP A 236 4.94 17.41 -9.29
C ASP A 236 4.13 16.38 -10.10
N SER A 237 4.76 15.76 -11.09
CA SER A 237 4.13 14.73 -11.90
C SER A 237 4.05 13.41 -11.13
N GLY A 238 2.99 12.62 -11.38
CA GLY A 238 2.79 11.31 -10.81
C GLY A 238 2.80 10.19 -11.84
N LEU A 239 3.16 9.00 -11.37
CA LEU A 239 3.11 7.75 -12.13
C LEU A 239 2.62 6.61 -11.24
N THR A 240 1.87 5.67 -11.82
CA THR A 240 1.48 4.42 -11.14
C THR A 240 2.71 3.64 -10.69
N GLY A 241 2.69 3.13 -9.45
CA GLY A 241 3.72 2.23 -8.95
C GLY A 241 5.04 2.90 -8.52
N ARG A 242 5.06 4.21 -8.28
CA ARG A 242 6.27 4.91 -7.78
C ARG A 242 6.36 5.04 -6.25
N LYS A 243 5.43 4.46 -5.50
CA LYS A 243 5.41 4.48 -4.03
C LYS A 243 5.40 3.08 -3.41
N ILE A 244 6.11 2.13 -4.06
CA ILE A 244 6.11 0.71 -3.70
C ILE A 244 6.58 0.44 -2.27
N ILE A 245 7.50 1.23 -1.73
CA ILE A 245 7.98 1.10 -0.35
C ILE A 245 6.94 1.61 0.64
N VAL A 246 6.23 2.71 0.30
CA VAL A 246 5.07 3.20 1.06
C VAL A 246 3.93 2.19 1.03
N ASP A 247 3.72 1.52 -0.08
CA ASP A 247 2.65 0.52 -0.26
C ASP A 247 2.86 -0.74 0.58
N THR A 248 4.09 -1.01 1.03
CA THR A 248 4.47 -2.24 1.71
C THR A 248 4.91 -1.99 3.17
N TYR A 249 6.20 -2.01 3.45
CA TYR A 249 6.72 -2.06 4.83
C TYR A 249 7.55 -0.83 5.23
N GLY A 250 7.55 0.26 4.43
CA GLY A 250 8.25 1.50 4.74
C GLY A 250 9.77 1.36 4.86
N GLY A 251 10.36 0.42 4.14
CA GLY A 251 11.81 0.15 4.16
C GLY A 251 12.26 -0.82 5.25
N TRP A 252 11.36 -1.30 6.14
CA TRP A 252 11.72 -2.25 7.19
C TRP A 252 12.03 -3.66 6.65
N ALA A 253 11.36 -4.05 5.57
CA ALA A 253 11.58 -5.32 4.89
C ALA A 253 11.98 -5.09 3.42
N PRO A 254 12.62 -6.07 2.76
CA PRO A 254 12.92 -6.03 1.33
C PRO A 254 11.66 -5.88 0.47
N HIS A 255 11.86 -5.44 -0.78
CA HIS A 255 10.84 -5.35 -1.81
C HIS A 255 11.37 -5.98 -3.10
N GLY A 256 10.50 -6.68 -3.84
CA GLY A 256 10.86 -7.34 -5.11
C GLY A 256 10.91 -6.40 -6.32
N GLY A 257 10.45 -5.16 -6.18
CA GLY A 257 10.45 -4.14 -7.24
C GLY A 257 9.13 -4.03 -8.02
N GLY A 258 8.25 -5.05 -7.97
CA GLY A 258 6.97 -5.04 -8.69
C GLY A 258 5.92 -4.13 -8.04
N ALA A 259 5.33 -3.22 -8.83
CA ALA A 259 4.19 -2.41 -8.41
C ALA A 259 2.89 -3.22 -8.38
N PHE A 260 1.91 -2.78 -7.57
CA PHE A 260 0.62 -3.46 -7.40
C PHE A 260 -0.51 -2.80 -8.19
N SER A 261 -0.68 -1.48 -8.03
CA SER A 261 -1.82 -0.74 -8.58
C SER A 261 -1.92 -0.90 -10.10
N GLY A 262 -3.14 -1.03 -10.60
CA GLY A 262 -3.44 -1.25 -12.02
C GLY A 262 -3.26 -2.68 -12.51
N LYS A 263 -2.70 -3.59 -11.71
CA LYS A 263 -2.48 -5.00 -12.08
C LYS A 263 -3.59 -5.88 -11.53
N ASP A 264 -4.22 -6.69 -12.39
CA ASP A 264 -5.11 -7.76 -11.95
C ASP A 264 -4.34 -8.90 -11.24
N PRO A 265 -5.02 -9.78 -10.47
CA PRO A 265 -4.34 -10.77 -9.64
C PRO A 265 -3.67 -11.92 -10.41
N SER A 266 -3.76 -12.00 -11.74
CA SER A 266 -2.94 -12.92 -12.53
C SER A 266 -1.46 -12.52 -12.53
N LYS A 267 -1.17 -11.24 -12.24
CA LYS A 267 0.18 -10.72 -12.07
C LYS A 267 0.69 -11.07 -10.67
N VAL A 268 1.70 -11.93 -10.61
CA VAL A 268 2.29 -12.44 -9.36
C VAL A 268 2.94 -11.34 -8.51
N ASP A 269 3.40 -10.26 -9.12
CA ASP A 269 3.86 -9.06 -8.40
C ASP A 269 2.86 -8.64 -7.31
N ARG A 270 1.57 -8.63 -7.64
CA ARG A 270 0.51 -8.28 -6.71
C ARG A 270 0.04 -9.49 -5.89
N SER A 271 -0.43 -10.53 -6.55
CA SER A 271 -1.09 -11.66 -5.88
C SER A 271 -0.15 -12.45 -4.97
N ALA A 272 1.07 -12.75 -5.43
CA ALA A 272 2.03 -13.50 -4.63
C ALA A 272 2.63 -12.67 -3.50
N THR A 273 2.76 -11.33 -3.65
CA THR A 273 3.14 -10.47 -2.52
C THR A 273 2.04 -10.44 -1.45
N TYR A 274 0.77 -10.43 -1.84
CA TYR A 274 -0.35 -10.56 -0.90
C TYR A 274 -0.34 -11.93 -0.20
N ALA A 275 -0.07 -13.01 -0.93
CA ALA A 275 0.05 -14.34 -0.35
C ALA A 275 1.24 -14.44 0.61
N ALA A 276 2.39 -13.89 0.26
CA ALA A 276 3.56 -13.83 1.12
C ALA A 276 3.29 -13.04 2.42
N ARG A 277 2.58 -11.89 2.33
CA ARG A 277 2.10 -11.14 3.52
C ARG A 277 1.14 -11.98 4.36
N HIS A 278 0.18 -12.65 3.75
CA HIS A 278 -0.78 -13.50 4.46
C HIS A 278 -0.06 -14.60 5.25
N ILE A 279 0.91 -15.27 4.65
CA ILE A 279 1.73 -16.31 5.31
C ILE A 279 2.52 -15.70 6.47
N ALA A 280 3.29 -14.64 6.23
CA ALA A 280 4.12 -14.01 7.26
C ALA A 280 3.28 -13.58 8.47
N LYS A 281 2.11 -12.96 8.21
CA LYS A 281 1.17 -12.52 9.26
C LYS A 281 0.66 -13.69 10.09
N ASN A 282 0.29 -14.80 9.45
CA ASN A 282 -0.20 -15.98 10.13
C ASN A 282 0.89 -16.71 10.93
N VAL A 283 2.15 -16.74 10.47
CA VAL A 283 3.29 -17.26 11.23
C VAL A 283 3.46 -16.49 12.55
N VAL A 284 3.48 -15.16 12.48
CA VAL A 284 3.63 -14.32 13.66
C VAL A 284 2.40 -14.40 14.58
N ALA A 285 1.19 -14.38 14.03
CA ALA A 285 -0.05 -14.52 14.80
C ALA A 285 -0.20 -15.89 15.47
N ALA A 286 0.32 -16.95 14.85
CA ALA A 286 0.39 -18.29 15.44
C ALA A 286 1.41 -18.38 16.58
N LYS A 287 2.23 -17.32 16.80
CA LYS A 287 3.33 -17.28 17.77
C LYS A 287 4.46 -18.27 17.46
N LEU A 288 4.64 -18.62 16.19
CA LEU A 288 5.78 -19.40 15.72
C LEU A 288 7.06 -18.57 15.69
N ALA A 289 6.96 -17.26 15.48
CA ALA A 289 8.06 -16.31 15.52
C ALA A 289 7.55 -14.92 15.97
N LYS A 290 8.47 -14.02 16.38
CA LYS A 290 8.16 -12.61 16.65
C LYS A 290 8.15 -11.78 15.36
N GLU A 291 8.98 -12.15 14.39
CA GLU A 291 9.02 -11.57 13.05
C GLU A 291 9.21 -12.68 12.01
N CYS A 292 8.69 -12.47 10.81
CA CYS A 292 8.79 -13.42 9.71
C CYS A 292 8.86 -12.68 8.38
N LEU A 293 9.95 -12.93 7.64
CA LEU A 293 10.11 -12.58 6.25
C LEU A 293 9.84 -13.81 5.39
N VAL A 294 9.03 -13.64 4.37
CA VAL A 294 8.72 -14.65 3.35
C VAL A 294 9.14 -14.11 2.00
N GLN A 295 9.98 -14.86 1.26
CA GLN A 295 10.21 -14.59 -0.16
C GLN A 295 9.63 -15.74 -0.98
N VAL A 296 8.95 -15.43 -2.05
CA VAL A 296 8.57 -16.37 -3.10
C VAL A 296 9.10 -15.88 -4.44
N ALA A 297 9.51 -16.80 -5.31
CA ALA A 297 10.02 -16.47 -6.63
C ALA A 297 9.33 -17.30 -7.69
N TYR A 298 9.10 -16.69 -8.88
CA TYR A 298 8.45 -17.34 -10.01
C TYR A 298 9.30 -17.20 -11.27
N ALA A 299 9.16 -18.20 -12.16
CA ALA A 299 9.62 -18.13 -13.54
C ALA A 299 8.39 -17.95 -14.46
N ILE A 300 8.55 -17.18 -15.52
CA ILE A 300 7.47 -16.99 -16.52
C ILE A 300 6.98 -18.34 -17.07
N GLY A 301 5.66 -18.51 -17.17
CA GLY A 301 5.03 -19.74 -17.68
C GLY A 301 5.04 -20.93 -16.70
N VAL A 302 5.66 -20.81 -15.51
CA VAL A 302 5.69 -21.88 -14.50
C VAL A 302 4.69 -21.54 -13.38
N ALA A 303 3.84 -22.52 -13.03
CA ALA A 303 2.79 -22.31 -12.02
C ALA A 303 3.36 -22.39 -10.59
N GLU A 304 4.23 -23.38 -10.31
CA GLU A 304 4.82 -23.53 -8.98
C GLU A 304 5.92 -22.49 -8.75
N PRO A 305 6.04 -21.93 -7.53
CA PRO A 305 7.16 -21.06 -7.21
C PRO A 305 8.48 -21.84 -7.32
N VAL A 306 9.49 -21.22 -7.94
CA VAL A 306 10.84 -21.82 -8.05
C VAL A 306 11.58 -21.85 -6.73
N SER A 307 11.20 -20.98 -5.78
CA SER A 307 11.72 -20.99 -4.41
C SER A 307 10.75 -20.40 -3.40
N ILE A 308 10.83 -20.88 -2.16
CA ILE A 308 10.21 -20.33 -0.97
C ILE A 308 11.31 -20.18 0.07
N PHE A 309 11.55 -18.96 0.52
CA PHE A 309 12.54 -18.66 1.56
C PHE A 309 11.86 -18.03 2.76
N ILE A 310 12.21 -18.47 3.95
CA ILE A 310 11.73 -17.96 5.23
C ILE A 310 12.92 -17.47 6.06
N ASP A 311 12.75 -16.33 6.72
CA ASP A 311 13.70 -15.83 7.70
C ASP A 311 12.94 -15.23 8.89
N THR A 312 13.00 -15.91 10.02
CA THR A 312 12.40 -15.44 11.28
C THR A 312 13.35 -14.59 12.12
N LYS A 313 14.51 -14.23 11.57
CA LYS A 313 15.55 -13.44 12.25
C LYS A 313 15.99 -14.07 13.59
N GLY A 314 15.98 -15.40 13.65
CA GLY A 314 16.34 -16.16 14.84
C GLY A 314 15.27 -16.16 15.95
N THR A 315 14.05 -15.65 15.69
CA THR A 315 12.95 -15.63 16.67
C THR A 315 12.00 -16.83 16.55
N GLY A 316 12.27 -17.75 15.60
CA GLY A 316 11.45 -18.92 15.33
C GLY A 316 11.47 -19.95 16.45
N LYS A 317 10.30 -20.53 16.78
CA LYS A 317 10.17 -21.66 17.70
C LYS A 317 10.50 -23.00 17.03
N ILE A 318 10.40 -23.06 15.74
CA ILE A 318 10.86 -24.14 14.86
C ILE A 318 11.77 -23.50 13.80
N SER A 319 12.59 -24.28 13.13
CA SER A 319 13.54 -23.76 12.16
C SER A 319 12.84 -23.14 10.94
N ASP A 320 13.50 -22.18 10.29
CA ASP A 320 13.00 -21.54 9.08
C ASP A 320 12.73 -22.56 7.96
N ASN A 321 13.56 -23.60 7.85
CA ASN A 321 13.36 -24.71 6.91
C ASN A 321 12.09 -25.52 7.21
N GLU A 322 11.78 -25.77 8.49
CA GLU A 322 10.54 -26.46 8.88
C GLU A 322 9.32 -25.61 8.56
N ILE A 323 9.39 -24.27 8.77
CA ILE A 323 8.33 -23.36 8.38
C ILE A 323 8.14 -23.36 6.86
N ALA A 324 9.23 -23.31 6.08
CA ALA A 324 9.18 -23.36 4.62
C ALA A 324 8.56 -24.67 4.11
N ALA A 325 8.94 -25.83 4.69
CA ALA A 325 8.38 -27.12 4.35
C ALA A 325 6.89 -27.22 4.67
N MET A 326 6.47 -26.68 5.83
CA MET A 326 5.06 -26.59 6.21
C MET A 326 4.27 -25.76 5.19
N ILE A 327 4.77 -24.58 4.81
CA ILE A 327 4.11 -23.70 3.84
C ILE A 327 3.98 -24.40 2.49
N LYS A 328 5.06 -25.01 2.00
CA LYS A 328 5.05 -25.75 0.72
C LYS A 328 4.02 -26.88 0.70
N LYS A 329 3.79 -27.53 1.84
CA LYS A 329 2.81 -28.63 1.97
C LYS A 329 1.36 -28.14 2.05
N GLU A 330 1.13 -27.05 2.78
CA GLU A 330 -0.22 -26.65 3.24
C GLU A 330 -0.82 -25.48 2.45
N VAL A 331 -0.01 -24.75 1.69
CA VAL A 331 -0.43 -23.53 1.00
C VAL A 331 -0.16 -23.64 -0.49
N ASP A 332 -1.24 -23.70 -1.28
CA ASP A 332 -1.12 -23.63 -2.75
C ASP A 332 -0.67 -22.22 -3.15
N LEU A 333 0.55 -22.11 -3.64
CA LEU A 333 1.19 -20.88 -4.10
C LEU A 333 1.22 -20.76 -5.62
N THR A 334 0.51 -21.60 -6.36
CA THR A 334 0.26 -21.36 -7.78
C THR A 334 -0.56 -20.06 -7.94
N PRO A 335 -0.42 -19.32 -9.06
CA PRO A 335 -1.23 -18.11 -9.30
C PRO A 335 -2.73 -18.36 -9.12
N LYS A 336 -3.23 -19.48 -9.65
CA LYS A 336 -4.64 -19.89 -9.49
C LYS A 336 -5.00 -20.21 -8.03
N GLY A 337 -4.13 -20.90 -7.31
CA GLY A 337 -4.31 -21.23 -5.90
C GLY A 337 -4.41 -19.97 -5.04
N ILE A 338 -3.51 -19.00 -5.25
CA ILE A 338 -3.50 -17.71 -4.55
C ILE A 338 -4.80 -16.94 -4.84
N ILE A 339 -5.18 -16.80 -6.12
CA ILE A 339 -6.38 -16.07 -6.54
C ILE A 339 -7.62 -16.65 -5.86
N ASN A 340 -7.77 -17.97 -5.86
CA ASN A 340 -8.92 -18.65 -5.27
C ASN A 340 -8.94 -18.52 -3.75
N ARG A 341 -7.81 -18.80 -3.09
CA ARG A 341 -7.65 -18.73 -1.64
C ARG A 341 -7.95 -17.34 -1.10
N LEU A 342 -7.36 -16.32 -1.70
CA LEU A 342 -7.54 -14.93 -1.28
C LEU A 342 -8.76 -14.26 -1.93
N LYS A 343 -9.53 -14.98 -2.76
CA LYS A 343 -10.73 -14.47 -3.44
C LYS A 343 -10.47 -13.14 -4.14
N LEU A 344 -9.42 -13.07 -4.96
CA LEU A 344 -8.93 -11.81 -5.52
C LEU A 344 -9.70 -11.30 -6.74
N ARG A 345 -10.59 -12.09 -7.37
CA ARG A 345 -11.39 -11.65 -8.52
C ARG A 345 -12.61 -10.85 -8.07
N ARG A 346 -12.37 -9.71 -7.44
CA ARG A 346 -13.40 -8.81 -6.90
C ARG A 346 -12.97 -7.36 -7.04
N PRO A 347 -13.91 -6.38 -7.11
CA PRO A 347 -13.58 -4.96 -7.19
C PRO A 347 -13.21 -4.40 -5.80
N ILE A 348 -11.99 -4.67 -5.34
CA ILE A 348 -11.49 -4.35 -4.00
C ILE A 348 -10.20 -3.51 -4.04
N TYR A 349 -9.69 -3.20 -5.22
CA TYR A 349 -8.33 -2.71 -5.42
C TYR A 349 -8.18 -1.20 -5.21
N GLN A 350 -9.14 -0.39 -5.65
CA GLN A 350 -9.05 1.06 -5.47
C GLN A 350 -8.89 1.49 -4.01
N LYS A 351 -9.43 0.72 -3.06
CA LYS A 351 -9.27 0.97 -1.63
C LYS A 351 -7.84 0.75 -1.13
N THR A 352 -7.00 -0.02 -1.85
CA THR A 352 -5.61 -0.26 -1.48
C THR A 352 -4.65 0.82 -1.97
N SER A 353 -5.08 1.67 -2.90
CA SER A 353 -4.22 2.63 -3.58
C SER A 353 -3.60 3.70 -2.69
N ALA A 354 -4.06 3.86 -1.44
CA ALA A 354 -3.50 4.79 -0.47
C ALA A 354 -3.47 4.17 0.93
N TYR A 355 -2.54 4.64 1.77
CA TYR A 355 -2.37 4.26 3.18
C TYR A 355 -1.89 2.82 3.37
N GLY A 356 -1.15 2.27 2.40
CA GLY A 356 -0.56 0.93 2.42
C GLY A 356 -1.52 -0.19 2.03
N HIS A 357 -0.97 -1.25 1.45
CA HIS A 357 -1.71 -2.47 1.09
C HIS A 357 -1.81 -3.45 2.26
N PHE A 358 -0.98 -3.29 3.29
CA PHE A 358 -0.86 -4.19 4.44
C PHE A 358 -1.17 -3.49 5.76
N GLY A 359 -1.47 -4.29 6.79
CA GLY A 359 -1.84 -3.78 8.10
C GLY A 359 -3.24 -3.16 8.13
N ARG A 360 -4.15 -3.65 7.33
CA ARG A 360 -5.50 -3.15 7.13
C ARG A 360 -6.54 -4.06 7.78
N ASN A 361 -7.68 -3.49 8.20
CA ASN A 361 -8.75 -4.21 8.90
C ASN A 361 -10.04 -4.35 8.09
N GLU A 362 -10.04 -3.95 6.83
CA GLU A 362 -11.18 -4.11 5.92
C GLU A 362 -11.42 -5.59 5.63
N LYS A 363 -12.66 -6.04 5.78
CA LYS A 363 -13.05 -7.48 5.64
C LYS A 363 -12.74 -8.05 4.26
N GLU A 364 -12.75 -7.22 3.23
CA GLU A 364 -12.44 -7.60 1.87
C GLU A 364 -10.95 -7.90 1.63
N PHE A 365 -10.04 -7.44 2.49
CA PHE A 365 -8.60 -7.64 2.38
C PHE A 365 -8.19 -8.98 2.99
N THR A 366 -8.50 -10.04 2.27
CA THR A 366 -8.36 -11.43 2.73
C THR A 366 -6.93 -11.85 3.04
N TRP A 367 -5.93 -11.16 2.48
CA TRP A 367 -4.51 -11.37 2.82
C TRP A 367 -4.13 -10.90 4.23
N GLU A 368 -5.04 -10.20 4.91
CA GLU A 368 -4.89 -9.82 6.32
C GLU A 368 -5.62 -10.77 7.28
N HIS A 369 -6.34 -11.79 6.79
CA HIS A 369 -7.04 -12.76 7.63
C HIS A 369 -6.06 -13.71 8.33
N LEU A 370 -6.50 -14.27 9.46
CA LEU A 370 -5.72 -15.16 10.34
C LEU A 370 -6.19 -16.63 10.26
N ASP A 371 -6.68 -17.03 9.10
CA ASP A 371 -7.29 -18.36 8.86
C ASP A 371 -6.28 -19.53 8.86
N LEU A 372 -4.97 -19.25 8.68
CA LEU A 372 -3.91 -20.26 8.81
C LEU A 372 -3.42 -20.47 10.24
N VAL A 373 -3.76 -19.59 11.19
CA VAL A 373 -3.28 -19.70 12.59
C VAL A 373 -3.59 -21.04 13.23
N PRO A 374 -4.83 -21.61 13.11
CA PRO A 374 -5.12 -22.93 13.69
C PRO A 374 -4.26 -24.05 13.11
N LEU A 375 -4.01 -23.98 11.81
CA LEU A 375 -3.16 -24.94 11.11
C LEU A 375 -1.71 -24.82 11.58
N PHE A 376 -1.13 -23.63 11.56
CA PHE A 376 0.27 -23.40 11.92
C PHE A 376 0.56 -23.74 13.39
N ARG A 377 -0.38 -23.52 14.30
CA ARG A 377 -0.25 -23.90 15.71
C ARG A 377 -0.12 -25.42 15.94
N LYS A 378 -0.64 -26.26 15.05
CA LYS A 378 -0.47 -27.70 15.15
C LYS A 378 0.99 -28.11 14.99
N TYR A 379 1.71 -27.43 14.10
CA TYR A 379 3.15 -27.69 13.89
C TYR A 379 4.01 -27.27 15.08
N ALA A 380 3.61 -26.28 15.85
CA ALA A 380 4.30 -25.85 17.07
C ALA A 380 4.15 -26.83 18.24
N LYS A 381 3.09 -27.66 18.25
CA LYS A 381 2.78 -28.59 19.35
C LYS A 381 3.38 -29.99 19.16
N VAL A 382 3.88 -30.29 17.96
CA VAL A 382 4.46 -31.61 17.63
C VAL A 382 5.92 -31.73 18.11
N LYS A 383 6.42 -30.70 18.81
CA LYS A 383 7.68 -30.71 19.56
C LYS A 383 7.43 -30.41 21.02
#